data_6511fbd7efd3fc5d2216ef2b665ed081
#
_entry.id   6511fbd7efd3fc5d2216ef2b665ed081
#
_cell.length_a   1.000
_cell.length_b   1.000
_cell.length_c   1.000
_cell.angle_alpha   90.00
_cell.angle_beta   90.00
_cell.angle_gamma   90.00
#
_symmetry.space_group_name_H-M   'P 1'
#
loop_
_entity.id
_entity.type
_entity.pdbx_description
1 polymer ?
#
loop_
_entity_poly.entity_id
_entity_poly.type
_entity_poly.pdbx_seq_one_letter_code
_entity_poly.pdbx_strand_id
1 'polypeptide(L)'
;MTTMDTQQRIKQQVESHPVVLFMKGTPQFPQCGFSALAVQVLNACGVKEFATVNVLADAEIREGIKQYANWPTIPQLYVNGEFVGGSDIVREMYESGELQKLLEQTSQKA
;
A
#
# COMPACT_ATOMS: atom_id res chain seq x y z
N MET A 1 2.46 10.61 -29.16
CA MET A 1 2.77 9.73 -28.04
C MET A 1 1.67 9.78 -27.00
N THR A 2 1.20 8.62 -26.60
CA THR A 2 0.09 8.53 -25.65
C THR A 2 0.60 8.66 -24.24
N THR A 3 0.02 9.56 -23.47
CA THR A 3 0.31 9.68 -22.05
C THR A 3 -0.59 8.72 -21.30
N MET A 4 -0.03 7.98 -20.37
CA MET A 4 -0.84 7.11 -19.53
C MET A 4 -1.75 7.96 -18.66
N ASP A 5 -3.01 7.54 -18.53
CA ASP A 5 -3.89 8.20 -17.59
C ASP A 5 -3.55 7.79 -16.15
N THR A 6 -4.19 8.43 -15.19
CA THR A 6 -3.91 8.19 -13.78
C THR A 6 -4.18 6.74 -13.37
N GLN A 7 -5.25 6.15 -13.85
CA GLN A 7 -5.59 4.77 -13.50
C GLN A 7 -4.57 3.78 -14.03
N GLN A 8 -4.04 4.01 -15.22
CA GLN A 8 -2.99 3.16 -15.77
C GLN A 8 -1.68 3.29 -14.98
N ARG A 9 -1.35 4.50 -14.56
CA ARG A 9 -0.17 4.74 -13.72
C ARG A 9 -0.29 4.00 -12.39
N ILE A 10 -1.47 4.07 -11.77
CA ILE A 10 -1.72 3.38 -10.50
C ILE A 10 -1.60 1.88 -10.68
N LYS A 11 -2.17 1.34 -11.75
CA LYS A 11 -2.08 -0.08 -12.03
C LYS A 11 -0.62 -0.53 -12.15
N GLN A 12 0.20 0.25 -12.86
CA GLN A 12 1.62 -0.05 -12.95
C GLN A 12 2.31 -0.03 -11.61
N GLN A 13 1.98 0.94 -10.77
CA GLN A 13 2.56 1.05 -9.43
C GLN A 13 2.15 -0.12 -8.56
N VAL A 14 0.87 -0.50 -8.60
CA VAL A 14 0.34 -1.62 -7.82
C VAL A 14 1.00 -2.95 -8.23
N GLU A 15 1.31 -3.10 -9.50
CA GLU A 15 1.89 -4.32 -10.04
C GLU A 15 3.42 -4.33 -10.03
N SER A 16 4.05 -3.22 -9.66
CA SER A 16 5.51 -3.08 -9.74
C SER A 16 6.27 -3.87 -8.67
N HIS A 17 5.60 -4.25 -7.60
CA HIS A 17 6.23 -4.92 -6.47
C HIS A 17 5.19 -5.79 -5.77
N PRO A 18 5.60 -6.91 -5.16
CA PRO A 18 4.65 -7.78 -4.45
C PRO A 18 3.91 -7.09 -3.30
N VAL A 19 4.53 -6.11 -2.65
CA VAL A 19 3.91 -5.38 -1.55
C VAL A 19 4.03 -3.89 -1.85
N VAL A 20 2.90 -3.21 -2.00
CA VAL A 20 2.88 -1.77 -2.31
C VAL A 20 1.94 -1.07 -1.33
N LEU A 21 2.43 -0.01 -0.71
CA LEU A 21 1.66 0.80 0.23
C LEU A 21 1.52 2.21 -0.30
N PHE A 22 0.29 2.65 -0.54
CA PHE A 22 0.00 4.05 -0.84
C PHE A 22 -0.23 4.74 0.49
N MET A 23 0.56 5.77 0.77
CA MET A 23 0.56 6.40 2.08
C MET A 23 0.76 7.90 1.97
N LYS A 24 0.52 8.60 3.07
CA LYS A 24 0.82 10.03 3.18
C LYS A 24 2.20 10.20 3.80
N GLY A 25 3.13 10.71 3.01
CA GLY A 25 4.53 10.83 3.39
C GLY A 25 5.34 9.63 2.96
N THR A 26 6.41 9.36 3.67
CA THR A 26 7.31 8.25 3.40
C THR A 26 7.44 7.37 4.64
N PRO A 27 7.98 6.15 4.50
CA PRO A 27 8.15 5.29 5.67
C PRO A 27 9.00 5.91 6.78
N GLN A 28 9.99 6.72 6.41
CA GLN A 28 10.86 7.40 7.37
C GLN A 28 10.19 8.63 7.98
N PHE A 29 9.30 9.26 7.24
CA PHE A 29 8.62 10.49 7.66
C PHE A 29 7.13 10.43 7.30
N PRO A 30 6.36 9.55 7.96
CA PRO A 30 4.92 9.47 7.70
C PRO A 30 4.25 10.79 8.11
N GLN A 31 3.31 11.25 7.30
CA GLN A 31 2.60 12.50 7.55
C GLN A 31 1.19 12.26 8.09
N CYS A 32 0.88 11.03 8.48
CA CYS A 32 -0.43 10.65 8.98
C CYS A 32 -0.25 9.47 9.92
N GLY A 33 -0.92 9.50 11.08
CA GLY A 33 -0.81 8.42 12.06
C GLY A 33 -1.26 7.07 11.51
N PHE A 34 -2.26 7.07 10.64
CA PHE A 34 -2.72 5.82 10.02
C PHE A 34 -1.69 5.26 9.04
N SER A 35 -1.01 6.13 8.30
CA SER A 35 0.09 5.70 7.43
C SER A 35 1.25 5.15 8.23
N ALA A 36 1.58 5.80 9.35
CA ALA A 36 2.63 5.33 10.25
C ALA A 36 2.30 3.94 10.80
N LEU A 37 1.04 3.72 11.17
CA LEU A 37 0.58 2.43 11.67
C LEU A 37 0.77 1.33 10.63
N ALA A 38 0.40 1.60 9.37
CA ALA A 38 0.55 0.62 8.30
C ALA A 38 2.01 0.23 8.11
N VAL A 39 2.92 1.21 8.13
CA VAL A 39 4.36 0.94 8.02
C VAL A 39 4.84 0.10 9.19
N GLN A 40 4.42 0.43 10.40
CA GLN A 40 4.82 -0.32 11.60
C GLN A 40 4.37 -1.78 11.51
N VAL A 41 3.15 -2.00 11.05
CA VAL A 41 2.61 -3.36 10.91
C VAL A 41 3.41 -4.16 9.89
N LEU A 42 3.72 -3.57 8.73
CA LEU A 42 4.52 -4.26 7.72
C LEU A 42 5.90 -4.62 8.26
N ASN A 43 6.53 -3.70 8.98
CA ASN A 43 7.82 -3.97 9.61
C ASN A 43 7.72 -5.09 10.65
N ALA A 44 6.65 -5.09 11.43
CA ALA A 44 6.43 -6.13 12.44
C ALA A 44 6.19 -7.51 11.81
N CYS A 45 5.66 -7.54 10.59
CA CYS A 45 5.49 -8.80 9.86
C CYS A 45 6.80 -9.31 9.23
N GLY A 46 7.88 -8.55 9.36
CA GLY A 46 9.18 -8.94 8.82
C GLY A 46 9.34 -8.66 7.33
N VAL A 47 8.51 -7.82 6.76
CA VAL A 47 8.65 -7.42 5.36
C VAL A 47 9.86 -6.52 5.25
N LYS A 48 10.90 -6.99 4.56
CA LYS A 48 12.15 -6.25 4.44
C LYS A 48 12.08 -5.16 3.41
N GLU A 49 11.37 -5.41 2.33
CA GLU A 49 11.23 -4.45 1.24
C GLU A 49 9.78 -4.38 0.81
N PHE A 50 9.28 -3.18 0.72
CA PHE A 50 7.99 -2.93 0.11
C PHE A 50 8.06 -1.58 -0.59
N ALA A 51 7.33 -1.46 -1.70
CA ALA A 51 7.26 -0.21 -2.43
C ALA A 51 6.26 0.72 -1.75
N THR A 52 6.56 2.00 -1.75
CA THR A 52 5.61 3.00 -1.23
C THR A 52 5.36 4.07 -2.25
N VAL A 53 4.17 4.62 -2.22
CA VAL A 53 3.80 5.77 -3.05
C VAL A 53 3.32 6.86 -2.12
N ASN A 54 4.01 8.00 -2.15
CA ASN A 54 3.65 9.16 -1.34
C ASN A 54 2.56 9.95 -2.08
N VAL A 55 1.32 9.79 -1.67
CA VAL A 55 0.20 10.43 -2.35
C VAL A 55 0.17 11.95 -2.13
N LEU A 56 0.94 12.46 -1.17
CA LEU A 56 1.04 13.91 -0.97
C LEU A 56 1.90 14.56 -2.04
N ALA A 57 2.73 13.79 -2.71
CA ALA A 57 3.59 14.30 -3.78
C ALA A 57 2.87 14.36 -5.13
N ASP A 58 1.69 13.76 -5.26
CA ASP A 58 0.98 13.70 -6.53
C ASP A 58 -0.53 13.69 -6.28
N ALA A 59 -1.17 14.83 -6.49
CA ALA A 59 -2.60 15.00 -6.22
C ALA A 59 -3.47 14.09 -7.09
N GLU A 60 -3.04 13.81 -8.33
CA GLU A 60 -3.80 12.92 -9.21
C GLU A 60 -3.80 11.49 -8.69
N ILE A 61 -2.66 11.03 -8.20
CA ILE A 61 -2.57 9.71 -7.60
C ILE A 61 -3.40 9.65 -6.32
N ARG A 62 -3.35 10.71 -5.52
CA ARG A 62 -4.11 10.76 -4.26
C ARG A 62 -5.61 10.56 -4.49
N GLU A 63 -6.17 11.22 -5.51
CA GLU A 63 -7.58 11.07 -5.83
C GLU A 63 -7.85 9.79 -6.61
N GLY A 64 -6.97 9.46 -7.53
CA GLY A 64 -7.14 8.29 -8.40
C GLY A 64 -7.09 6.96 -7.67
N ILE A 65 -6.26 6.86 -6.61
CA ILE A 65 -6.14 5.60 -5.87
C ILE A 65 -7.45 5.26 -5.14
N LYS A 66 -8.19 6.27 -4.72
CA LYS A 66 -9.50 6.05 -4.07
C LYS A 66 -10.49 5.45 -5.06
N GLN A 67 -10.44 5.89 -6.30
CA GLN A 67 -11.29 5.36 -7.37
C GLN A 67 -10.84 3.96 -7.77
N TYR A 68 -9.54 3.74 -7.83
CA TYR A 68 -8.97 2.48 -8.27
C TYR A 68 -9.44 1.31 -7.39
N ALA A 69 -9.42 1.50 -6.08
CA ALA A 69 -9.82 0.48 -5.12
C ALA A 69 -11.28 0.60 -4.71
N ASN A 70 -11.97 1.66 -5.15
CA ASN A 70 -13.29 2.01 -4.63
C ASN A 70 -13.25 2.09 -3.10
N TRP A 71 -12.23 2.78 -2.58
CA TRP A 71 -11.97 2.89 -1.14
C TRP A 71 -11.61 4.33 -0.82
N PRO A 72 -12.28 4.97 0.12
CA PRO A 72 -12.21 6.43 0.27
C PRO A 72 -11.01 6.98 1.02
N THR A 73 -10.24 6.13 1.68
CA THR A 73 -9.20 6.62 2.59
C THR A 73 -7.81 6.10 2.22
N ILE A 74 -6.80 6.76 2.76
CA ILE A 74 -5.39 6.38 2.67
C ILE A 74 -4.89 6.22 4.10
N PRO A 75 -4.07 5.22 4.39
CA PRO A 75 -3.28 4.38 3.49
C PRO A 75 -4.08 3.25 2.85
N GLN A 76 -3.50 2.70 1.77
CA GLN A 76 -4.06 1.52 1.10
C GLN A 76 -2.92 0.54 0.82
N LEU A 77 -3.10 -0.70 1.23
CA LEU A 77 -2.11 -1.76 1.04
C LEU A 77 -2.55 -2.68 -0.10
N TYR A 78 -1.59 -2.98 -0.97
CA TYR A 78 -1.76 -3.94 -2.07
C TYR A 78 -0.73 -5.05 -1.93
N VAL A 79 -1.18 -6.28 -2.09
CA VAL A 79 -0.31 -7.46 -2.06
C VAL A 79 -0.57 -8.29 -3.31
N ASN A 80 0.49 -8.55 -4.07
CA ASN A 80 0.41 -9.28 -5.35
C ASN A 80 -0.61 -8.67 -6.30
N GLY A 81 -0.69 -7.33 -6.33
CA GLY A 81 -1.59 -6.60 -7.22
C GLY A 81 -3.01 -6.48 -6.73
N GLU A 82 -3.35 -7.05 -5.58
CA GLU A 82 -4.71 -7.04 -5.05
C GLU A 82 -4.83 -6.11 -3.84
N PHE A 83 -5.93 -5.38 -3.79
CA PHE A 83 -6.21 -4.49 -2.66
C PHE A 83 -6.48 -5.31 -1.39
N VAL A 84 -5.75 -5.00 -0.33
CA VAL A 84 -5.92 -5.65 0.97
C VAL A 84 -6.84 -4.82 1.87
N GLY A 85 -6.52 -3.55 2.03
CA GLY A 85 -7.32 -2.68 2.86
C GLY A 85 -6.56 -1.47 3.37
N GLY A 86 -7.23 -0.69 4.19
CA GLY A 86 -6.64 0.45 4.87
C GLY A 86 -6.03 0.07 6.20
N SER A 87 -5.70 1.07 7.03
CA SER A 87 -4.99 0.84 8.30
C SER A 87 -5.76 -0.08 9.25
N ASP A 88 -7.07 0.07 9.32
CA ASP A 88 -7.88 -0.76 10.24
C ASP A 88 -7.86 -2.22 9.85
N ILE A 89 -8.03 -2.49 8.56
CA ILE A 89 -8.01 -3.87 8.04
C ILE A 89 -6.63 -4.47 8.21
N VAL A 90 -5.59 -3.71 7.89
CA VAL A 90 -4.20 -4.16 8.01
C VAL A 90 -3.91 -4.55 9.46
N ARG A 91 -4.34 -3.72 10.42
CA ARG A 91 -4.13 -4.00 11.83
C ARG A 91 -4.89 -5.26 12.27
N GLU A 92 -6.15 -5.38 11.87
CA GLU A 92 -6.96 -6.54 12.22
C GLU A 92 -6.35 -7.83 11.66
N MET A 93 -5.89 -7.80 10.42
CA MET A 93 -5.26 -8.96 9.81
C MET A 93 -3.94 -9.30 10.48
N TYR A 94 -3.21 -8.29 10.94
CA TYR A 94 -1.98 -8.52 11.69
C TYR A 94 -2.29 -9.23 13.01
N GLU A 95 -3.30 -8.76 13.73
CA GLU A 95 -3.66 -9.33 15.04
C GLU A 95 -4.17 -10.75 14.92
N SER A 96 -4.85 -11.08 13.82
CA SER A 96 -5.38 -12.43 13.59
C SER A 96 -4.36 -13.39 12.99
N GLY A 97 -3.22 -12.89 12.50
CA GLY A 97 -2.24 -13.69 11.80
C GLY A 97 -2.49 -13.84 10.31
N GLU A 98 -3.61 -13.32 9.80
CA GLU A 98 -3.94 -13.44 8.39
C GLU A 98 -2.98 -12.66 7.49
N LEU A 99 -2.49 -11.51 7.97
CA LEU A 99 -1.57 -10.69 7.18
C LEU A 99 -0.24 -11.40 6.98
N GLN A 100 0.27 -12.05 8.03
CA GLN A 100 1.51 -12.80 7.96
C GLN A 100 1.39 -13.94 6.93
N LYS A 101 0.26 -14.62 6.92
CA LYS A 101 0.01 -15.70 5.94
C LYS A 101 -0.03 -15.16 4.52
N LEU A 102 -0.71 -14.03 4.32
CA LEU A 102 -0.79 -13.42 3.01
C LEU A 102 0.58 -12.99 2.52
N LEU A 103 1.39 -12.40 3.38
CA LEU A 103 2.73 -11.93 3.03
C LEU A 103 3.69 -13.06 2.72
N GLU A 104 3.48 -14.24 3.32
CA GLU A 104 4.29 -15.41 3.01
C GLU A 104 4.12 -15.88 1.56
N GLN A 105 3.03 -15.49 0.92
CA GLN A 105 2.76 -15.87 -0.46
C GLN A 105 3.42 -14.93 -1.46
N THR A 106 4.17 -13.95 -0.99
CA THR A 106 4.82 -12.97 -1.86
C THR A 106 6.27 -13.36 -2.14
N SER A 107 6.86 -12.71 -3.14
CA SER A 107 8.28 -12.91 -3.45
C SER A 107 9.21 -12.28 -2.42
N GLN A 108 8.68 -11.60 -1.40
CA GLN A 108 9.46 -11.13 -0.26
C GLN A 108 10.03 -12.28 0.55
N LYS A 109 9.41 -13.41 0.46
CA LYS A 109 9.86 -14.60 1.13
C LYS A 109 11.16 -15.05 0.49
N ALA A 110 12.19 -15.02 1.24
CA ALA A 110 13.52 -15.40 0.75
C ALA A 110 13.66 -16.92 0.73
#